data_51a7e6b3c7fe8697afc995924c34895f
#
_entry.id   51a7e6b3c7fe8697afc995924c34895f
#
_cell.length_a   1.000
_cell.length_b   1.000
_cell.length_c   1.000
_cell.angle_alpha   90.00
_cell.angle_beta   90.00
_cell.angle_gamma   90.00
#
_symmetry.space_group_name_H-M   'P 1'
#
loop_
_entity.id
_entity.type
_entity.pdbx_description
1 polymer ?
#
loop_
_entity_poly.entity_id
_entity_poly.type
_entity_poly.pdbx_seq_one_letter_code
_entity_poly.pdbx_strand_id
1 'polypeptide(L)'
;MDMHTEVRDFIVTVRKKEVVAAQFPNQEYWLLLSNQDMCLGPPLAFSLFFCYTKPTCGDNWTFVSKVEVLKKTLAEALVPYYALAGEIVPNSMGEPEILCNNHGVDFIEGFVDIELQNLNLNKSDETVGCKIVPKKKNGVLAVQVCKRTLTLDI
;
A
#
# COMPACT_ATOMS: atom_id res chain seq x y z
N MET A 1 0.51 23.03 -31.08
CA MET A 1 1.67 22.12 -31.17
C MET A 1 1.60 21.23 -29.94
N ASP A 2 0.76 20.19 -30.08
CA ASP A 2 0.47 19.26 -28.97
C ASP A 2 1.68 18.36 -28.79
N MET A 3 2.44 18.61 -27.71
CA MET A 3 3.42 17.65 -27.23
C MET A 3 2.66 16.46 -26.65
N HIS A 4 2.41 15.45 -27.48
CA HIS A 4 2.05 14.12 -26.99
C HIS A 4 3.24 13.60 -26.15
N THR A 5 3.17 13.78 -24.85
CA THR A 5 4.05 13.08 -23.93
C THR A 5 3.65 11.61 -24.00
N GLU A 6 4.41 10.82 -24.75
CA GLU A 6 4.25 9.36 -24.75
C GLU A 6 4.32 8.88 -23.29
N VAL A 7 3.23 8.35 -22.79
CA VAL A 7 3.19 7.69 -21.50
C VAL A 7 4.03 6.41 -21.63
N ARG A 8 5.27 6.45 -21.21
CA ARG A 8 6.11 5.24 -21.15
C ARG A 8 5.46 4.26 -20.20
N ASP A 9 5.12 3.11 -20.74
CA ASP A 9 4.69 1.98 -19.92
C ASP A 9 5.87 1.56 -19.01
N PHE A 10 5.58 1.17 -17.77
CA PHE A 10 6.59 0.77 -16.80
C PHE A 10 6.20 -0.52 -16.10
N ILE A 11 7.19 -1.21 -15.58
CA ILE A 11 7.02 -2.50 -14.90
C ILE A 11 7.31 -2.32 -13.41
N VAL A 12 6.44 -2.91 -12.59
CA VAL A 12 6.67 -3.08 -11.15
C VAL A 12 7.03 -4.54 -10.90
N THR A 13 8.25 -4.77 -10.46
CA THR A 13 8.74 -6.10 -10.09
C THR A 13 8.63 -6.27 -8.59
N VAL A 14 7.76 -7.17 -8.14
CA VAL A 14 7.64 -7.52 -6.72
C VAL A 14 8.85 -8.38 -6.32
N ARG A 15 9.58 -7.92 -5.29
CA ARG A 15 10.73 -8.64 -4.73
C ARG A 15 10.32 -9.52 -3.55
N LYS A 16 9.50 -8.99 -2.66
CA LYS A 16 9.12 -9.65 -1.42
C LYS A 16 7.70 -9.25 -1.04
N LYS A 17 6.97 -10.19 -0.49
CA LYS A 17 5.67 -9.95 0.14
C LYS A 17 5.69 -10.57 1.52
N GLU A 18 5.31 -9.79 2.54
CA GLU A 18 5.24 -10.19 3.94
C GLU A 18 3.95 -9.68 4.55
N VAL A 19 3.60 -10.19 5.71
CA VAL A 19 2.48 -9.68 6.51
C VAL A 19 3.08 -8.96 7.72
N VAL A 20 2.64 -7.72 7.95
CA VAL A 20 2.99 -6.95 9.14
C VAL A 20 1.76 -6.87 10.03
N ALA A 21 1.83 -7.48 11.20
CA ALA A 21 0.79 -7.45 12.22
C ALA A 21 1.11 -6.40 13.31
N ALA A 22 0.13 -6.05 14.12
CA ALA A 22 0.35 -5.18 15.26
C ALA A 22 1.33 -5.81 16.26
N GLN A 23 2.24 -5.01 16.79
CA GLN A 23 3.26 -5.47 17.74
C GLN A 23 2.64 -6.04 19.03
N PHE A 24 1.52 -5.45 19.48
CA PHE A 24 0.75 -5.90 20.64
C PHE A 24 -0.70 -6.08 20.18
N PRO A 25 -1.13 -7.31 19.83
CA PRO A 25 -2.47 -7.55 19.34
C PRO A 25 -3.50 -7.35 20.47
N ASN A 26 -4.60 -6.70 20.12
CA ASN A 26 -5.77 -6.65 20.99
C ASN A 26 -6.50 -8.00 20.98
N GLN A 27 -7.42 -8.18 21.94
CA GLN A 27 -8.35 -9.30 21.88
C GLN A 27 -9.19 -9.21 20.61
N GLU A 28 -9.45 -10.35 19.97
CA GLU A 28 -10.27 -10.43 18.77
C GLU A 28 -11.69 -9.94 19.06
N TYR A 29 -12.24 -9.12 18.18
CA TYR A 29 -13.64 -8.69 18.23
C TYR A 29 -14.14 -8.23 16.85
N TRP A 30 -15.46 -8.15 16.74
CA TRP A 30 -16.14 -7.71 15.53
C TRP A 30 -16.45 -6.21 15.61
N LEU A 31 -16.16 -5.50 14.54
CA LEU A 31 -16.48 -4.08 14.38
C LEU A 31 -17.54 -3.93 13.29
N LEU A 32 -18.72 -3.48 13.69
CA LEU A 32 -19.79 -3.17 12.76
C LEU A 32 -19.43 -1.94 11.91
N LEU A 33 -19.70 -2.04 10.62
CA LEU A 33 -19.61 -0.88 9.74
C LEU A 33 -20.79 0.05 9.96
N SER A 34 -20.53 1.36 9.93
CA SER A 34 -21.59 2.34 10.02
C SER A 34 -22.40 2.41 8.71
N ASN A 35 -23.60 2.97 8.77
CA ASN A 35 -24.39 3.23 7.56
C ASN A 35 -23.63 4.09 6.54
N GLN A 36 -22.73 4.96 7.00
CA GLN A 36 -21.90 5.79 6.12
C GLN A 36 -20.86 4.94 5.38
N ASP A 37 -20.24 3.98 6.07
CA ASP A 37 -19.30 3.04 5.44
C ASP A 37 -20.02 2.17 4.40
N MET A 38 -21.26 1.79 4.67
CA MET A 38 -22.10 0.98 3.78
C MET A 38 -22.64 1.77 2.57
N CYS A 39 -22.90 3.09 2.72
CA CYS A 39 -23.41 3.94 1.63
C CYS A 39 -22.42 4.13 0.49
N LEU A 40 -21.14 3.92 0.72
CA LEU A 40 -20.11 4.07 -0.31
C LEU A 40 -20.08 2.91 -1.31
N GLY A 41 -20.87 1.86 -1.09
CA GLY A 41 -20.96 0.66 -1.94
C GLY A 41 -19.73 -0.25 -1.86
N PRO A 42 -19.85 -1.50 -2.33
CA PRO A 42 -18.73 -2.44 -2.32
C PRO A 42 -17.75 -2.16 -3.46
N PRO A 43 -16.47 -2.44 -3.27
CA PRO A 43 -15.60 -1.97 -2.19
C PRO A 43 -14.88 -0.71 -2.61
N LEU A 44 -15.17 0.39 -1.99
CA LEU A 44 -14.35 1.60 -2.17
C LEU A 44 -12.95 1.35 -1.59
N ALA A 45 -12.04 0.92 -2.44
CA ALA A 45 -10.63 0.89 -2.11
C ALA A 45 -10.04 2.28 -2.33
N PHE A 46 -9.69 2.97 -1.27
CA PHE A 46 -8.89 4.18 -1.34
C PHE A 46 -7.44 3.81 -1.62
N SER A 47 -6.89 4.41 -2.65
CA SER A 47 -5.49 4.23 -3.04
C SER A 47 -4.75 5.55 -2.91
N LEU A 48 -3.72 5.57 -2.09
CA LEU A 48 -2.83 6.71 -1.93
C LEU A 48 -1.41 6.28 -2.26
N PHE A 49 -0.67 7.12 -2.95
CA PHE A 49 0.76 6.91 -3.14
C PHE A 49 1.53 8.20 -2.88
N PHE A 50 2.72 8.03 -2.33
CA PHE A 50 3.65 9.11 -2.03
C PHE A 50 4.95 8.87 -2.78
N CYS A 51 5.47 9.92 -3.40
CA CYS A 51 6.72 9.88 -4.13
C CYS A 51 7.77 10.74 -3.41
N TYR A 52 8.92 10.13 -3.14
CA TYR A 52 10.02 10.80 -2.46
C TYR A 52 11.25 10.80 -3.34
N THR A 53 11.88 11.96 -3.50
CA THR A 53 13.20 12.08 -4.13
C THR A 53 14.28 11.71 -3.11
N LYS A 54 15.41 11.21 -3.60
CA LYS A 54 16.55 10.95 -2.73
C LYS A 54 17.08 12.29 -2.20
N PRO A 55 17.32 12.42 -0.88
CA PRO A 55 17.96 13.60 -0.32
C PRO A 55 19.33 13.84 -0.96
N THR A 56 19.65 15.10 -1.26
CA THR A 56 20.92 15.48 -1.88
C THR A 56 22.11 15.45 -0.91
N CYS A 57 21.85 15.40 0.40
CA CYS A 57 22.87 15.45 1.43
C CYS A 57 22.59 14.47 2.58
N GLY A 58 23.61 13.71 2.98
CA GLY A 58 23.68 13.09 4.33
C GLY A 58 22.87 11.80 4.58
N ASP A 59 22.15 11.26 3.60
CA ASP A 59 21.33 10.06 3.84
C ASP A 59 22.10 8.77 3.43
N ASN A 60 22.76 8.16 4.41
CA ASN A 60 23.45 6.88 4.24
C ASN A 60 22.52 5.67 4.39
N TRP A 61 21.21 5.89 4.53
CA TRP A 61 20.25 4.80 4.72
C TRP A 61 20.03 4.04 3.42
N THR A 62 20.22 2.75 3.51
CA THR A 62 19.90 1.84 2.40
C THR A 62 18.38 1.68 2.25
N PHE A 63 17.95 1.23 1.09
CA PHE A 63 16.53 0.90 0.90
C PHE A 63 16.05 -0.15 1.91
N VAL A 64 16.88 -1.15 2.17
CA VAL A 64 16.57 -2.21 3.15
C VAL A 64 16.37 -1.63 4.55
N SER A 65 17.27 -0.74 5.01
CA SER A 65 17.13 -0.09 6.32
C SER A 65 15.86 0.74 6.43
N LYS A 66 15.48 1.46 5.36
CA LYS A 66 14.22 2.24 5.31
C LYS A 66 13.00 1.34 5.39
N VAL A 67 13.01 0.23 4.66
CA VAL A 67 11.92 -0.76 4.67
C VAL A 67 11.74 -1.38 6.06
N GLU A 68 12.82 -1.75 6.74
CA GLU A 68 12.74 -2.30 8.10
C GLU A 68 12.17 -1.30 9.11
N VAL A 69 12.56 -0.03 9.02
CA VAL A 69 11.96 1.03 9.86
C VAL A 69 10.48 1.19 9.54
N LEU A 70 10.09 1.21 8.26
CA LEU A 70 8.69 1.31 7.88
C LEU A 70 7.85 0.14 8.41
N LYS A 71 8.35 -1.09 8.34
CA LYS A 71 7.65 -2.26 8.90
C LYS A 71 7.48 -2.14 10.41
N LYS A 72 8.54 -1.74 11.11
CA LYS A 72 8.50 -1.55 12.57
C LYS A 72 7.48 -0.49 12.95
N THR A 73 7.55 0.69 12.34
CA THR A 73 6.62 1.78 12.65
C THR A 73 5.18 1.46 12.23
N LEU A 74 4.98 0.68 11.16
CA LEU A 74 3.66 0.17 10.79
C LEU A 74 3.13 -0.76 11.88
N ALA A 75 3.91 -1.72 12.36
CA ALA A 75 3.50 -2.63 13.44
C ALA A 75 3.14 -1.89 14.74
N GLU A 76 3.85 -0.80 15.05
CA GLU A 76 3.53 0.08 16.18
C GLU A 76 2.24 0.87 15.94
N ALA A 77 2.06 1.42 14.72
CA ALA A 77 0.85 2.17 14.34
C ALA A 77 -0.41 1.30 14.32
N LEU A 78 -0.29 0.02 13.98
CA LEU A 78 -1.42 -0.91 13.98
C LEU A 78 -1.95 -1.21 15.40
N VAL A 79 -1.25 -0.86 16.47
CA VAL A 79 -1.75 -1.02 17.84
C VAL A 79 -2.98 -0.12 18.09
N PRO A 80 -2.90 1.22 17.95
CA PRO A 80 -4.07 2.08 18.07
C PRO A 80 -5.03 1.98 16.87
N TYR A 81 -4.55 1.60 15.67
CA TYR A 81 -5.34 1.45 14.46
C TYR A 81 -5.60 -0.01 14.11
N TYR A 82 -5.91 -0.83 15.11
CA TYR A 82 -6.04 -2.28 15.02
C TYR A 82 -7.03 -2.77 13.95
N ALA A 83 -8.08 -2.03 13.65
CA ALA A 83 -9.04 -2.38 12.60
C ALA A 83 -8.39 -2.49 11.21
N LEU A 84 -7.30 -1.74 10.95
CA LEU A 84 -6.56 -1.81 9.69
C LEU A 84 -5.79 -3.13 9.53
N ALA A 85 -5.51 -3.84 10.64
CA ALA A 85 -4.90 -5.17 10.64
C ALA A 85 -5.94 -6.30 10.60
N GLY A 86 -7.22 -5.99 10.49
CA GLY A 86 -8.32 -6.94 10.42
C GLY A 86 -8.66 -7.39 9.00
N GLU A 87 -9.74 -8.14 8.92
CA GLU A 87 -10.30 -8.65 7.67
C GLU A 87 -11.74 -8.21 7.52
N ILE A 88 -12.17 -7.97 6.27
CA ILE A 88 -13.58 -7.73 5.94
C ILE A 88 -14.23 -9.09 5.68
N VAL A 89 -15.19 -9.45 6.50
CA VAL A 89 -15.87 -10.76 6.47
C VAL A 89 -17.38 -10.54 6.44
N PRO A 90 -18.15 -11.29 5.65
CA PRO A 90 -19.60 -11.20 5.68
C PRO A 90 -20.14 -11.78 7.00
N ASN A 91 -21.10 -11.10 7.61
CA ASN A 91 -21.86 -11.62 8.74
C ASN A 91 -22.91 -12.66 8.29
N SER A 92 -23.71 -13.16 9.22
CA SER A 92 -24.76 -14.15 8.93
C SER A 92 -25.85 -13.69 7.96
N MET A 93 -26.00 -12.37 7.77
CA MET A 93 -26.92 -11.76 6.82
C MET A 93 -26.25 -11.40 5.48
N GLY A 94 -24.94 -11.68 5.36
CA GLY A 94 -24.16 -11.36 4.17
C GLY A 94 -23.65 -9.92 4.13
N GLU A 95 -23.81 -9.14 5.19
CA GLU A 95 -23.31 -7.76 5.28
C GLU A 95 -21.85 -7.76 5.72
N PRO A 96 -21.02 -6.85 5.18
CA PRO A 96 -19.62 -6.79 5.53
C PRO A 96 -19.41 -6.24 6.96
N GLU A 97 -18.57 -6.91 7.72
CA GLU A 97 -18.08 -6.49 9.04
C GLU A 97 -16.56 -6.59 9.07
N ILE A 98 -15.90 -5.88 9.99
CA ILE A 98 -14.46 -6.01 10.19
C ILE A 98 -14.20 -6.94 11.36
N LEU A 99 -13.57 -8.09 11.08
CA LEU A 99 -13.02 -8.97 12.10
C LEU A 99 -11.62 -8.45 12.49
N CYS A 100 -11.51 -7.87 13.68
CA CYS A 100 -10.26 -7.35 14.24
C CYS A 100 -9.46 -8.49 14.87
N ASN A 101 -8.86 -9.35 14.05
CA ASN A 101 -8.13 -10.56 14.45
C ASN A 101 -6.60 -10.42 14.34
N ASN A 102 -6.11 -9.22 14.07
CA ASN A 102 -4.70 -8.97 13.82
C ASN A 102 -4.09 -9.86 12.70
N HIS A 103 -4.88 -10.16 11.68
CA HIS A 103 -4.41 -10.90 10.49
C HIS A 103 -3.22 -10.17 9.82
N GLY A 104 -3.18 -8.86 9.96
CA GLY A 104 -2.09 -8.00 9.52
C GLY A 104 -2.29 -7.38 8.15
N VAL A 105 -1.33 -6.57 7.79
CA VAL A 105 -1.27 -5.76 6.58
C VAL A 105 -0.32 -6.41 5.59
N ASP A 106 -0.75 -6.58 4.35
CA ASP A 106 0.15 -7.00 3.27
C ASP A 106 1.20 -5.91 3.03
N PHE A 107 2.46 -6.23 3.27
CA PHE A 107 3.60 -5.36 3.01
C PHE A 107 4.39 -5.89 1.81
N ILE A 108 4.45 -5.09 0.74
CA ILE A 108 5.03 -5.50 -0.54
C ILE A 108 6.24 -4.62 -0.84
N GLU A 109 7.37 -5.26 -1.11
CA GLU A 109 8.58 -4.61 -1.58
C GLU A 109 8.73 -4.82 -3.08
N GLY A 110 8.95 -3.73 -3.81
CA GLY A 110 9.09 -3.81 -5.26
C GLY A 110 10.15 -2.87 -5.82
N PHE A 111 10.39 -3.07 -7.10
CA PHE A 111 11.22 -2.19 -7.92
C PHE A 111 10.39 -1.66 -9.09
N VAL A 112 10.65 -0.43 -9.47
CA VAL A 112 10.07 0.21 -10.66
C VAL A 112 11.18 0.64 -11.60
N ASP A 113 10.96 0.49 -12.89
CA ASP A 113 11.92 0.83 -13.95
C ASP A 113 11.67 2.20 -14.58
N ILE A 114 10.90 3.06 -13.89
CA ILE A 114 10.58 4.41 -14.36
C ILE A 114 11.14 5.49 -13.44
N GLU A 115 11.51 6.61 -14.00
CA GLU A 115 11.88 7.81 -13.25
C GLU A 115 10.65 8.57 -12.79
N LEU A 116 10.73 9.19 -11.60
CA LEU A 116 9.64 9.96 -11.02
C LEU A 116 9.14 11.09 -11.96
N GLN A 117 10.04 11.75 -12.66
CA GLN A 117 9.73 12.81 -13.63
C GLN A 117 8.96 12.31 -14.86
N ASN A 118 9.05 11.00 -15.15
CA ASN A 118 8.38 10.37 -16.28
C ASN A 118 7.03 9.74 -15.87
N LEU A 119 6.69 9.76 -14.59
CA LEU A 119 5.38 9.35 -14.10
C LEU A 119 4.35 10.43 -14.41
N ASN A 120 3.33 10.08 -15.18
CA ASN A 120 2.20 10.97 -15.41
C ASN A 120 1.24 10.94 -14.24
N LEU A 121 1.49 11.79 -13.24
CA LEU A 121 0.66 11.87 -12.02
C LEU A 121 -0.75 12.43 -12.28
N ASN A 122 -0.97 13.10 -13.42
CA ASN A 122 -2.29 13.64 -13.80
C ASN A 122 -3.25 12.56 -14.32
N LYS A 123 -2.74 11.41 -14.75
CA LYS A 123 -3.51 10.22 -15.17
C LYS A 123 -3.26 9.05 -14.22
N SER A 124 -3.24 9.32 -12.93
CA SER A 124 -2.83 8.37 -11.89
C SER A 124 -3.68 7.09 -11.84
N ASP A 125 -4.95 7.18 -12.20
CA ASP A 125 -5.89 6.06 -12.02
C ASP A 125 -5.67 4.91 -13.00
N GLU A 126 -5.30 5.21 -14.27
CA GLU A 126 -5.19 4.18 -15.30
C GLU A 126 -3.80 3.53 -15.40
N THR A 127 -2.74 4.28 -15.09
CA THR A 127 -1.37 3.79 -15.30
C THR A 127 -0.60 3.58 -14.00
N VAL A 128 -0.63 4.56 -13.12
CA VAL A 128 0.16 4.54 -11.88
C VAL A 128 -0.57 3.76 -10.78
N GLY A 129 -1.85 4.07 -10.55
CA GLY A 129 -2.65 3.44 -9.52
C GLY A 129 -2.77 1.93 -9.68
N CYS A 130 -3.01 1.45 -10.90
CA CYS A 130 -3.16 0.01 -11.15
C CYS A 130 -1.88 -0.81 -10.95
N LYS A 131 -0.71 -0.20 -11.10
CA LYS A 131 0.59 -0.90 -11.03
C LYS A 131 1.30 -0.74 -9.69
N ILE A 132 1.23 0.46 -9.10
CA ILE A 132 1.96 0.78 -7.87
C ILE A 132 1.12 0.43 -6.64
N VAL A 133 -0.21 0.45 -6.74
CA VAL A 133 -1.08 0.19 -5.60
C VAL A 133 -1.49 -1.29 -5.57
N PRO A 134 -1.17 -2.02 -4.50
CA PRO A 134 -1.53 -3.42 -4.39
C PRO A 134 -3.03 -3.56 -4.16
N LYS A 135 -3.62 -4.58 -4.81
CA LYS A 135 -5.00 -4.97 -4.54
C LYS A 135 -5.01 -6.07 -3.48
N LYS A 136 -5.67 -5.83 -2.34
CA LYS A 136 -5.89 -6.86 -1.31
C LYS A 136 -7.29 -7.47 -1.49
N LYS A 137 -7.41 -8.79 -1.35
CA LYS A 137 -8.70 -9.46 -1.53
C LYS A 137 -9.60 -9.38 -0.30
N ASN A 138 -9.08 -9.62 0.90
CA ASN A 138 -9.88 -9.76 2.11
C ASN A 138 -9.44 -8.85 3.28
N GLY A 139 -8.33 -8.16 3.18
CA GLY A 139 -7.85 -7.31 4.27
C GLY A 139 -8.26 -5.86 4.11
N VAL A 140 -8.18 -5.10 5.17
CA VAL A 140 -8.52 -3.66 5.20
C VAL A 140 -7.43 -2.81 4.56
N LEU A 141 -6.15 -3.13 4.79
CA LEU A 141 -5.01 -2.33 4.34
C LEU A 141 -3.96 -3.18 3.62
N ALA A 142 -3.35 -2.62 2.60
CA ALA A 142 -2.12 -3.13 1.99
C ALA A 142 -1.15 -1.96 1.74
N VAL A 143 0.14 -2.20 1.94
CA VAL A 143 1.21 -1.22 1.75
C VAL A 143 2.22 -1.75 0.74
N GLN A 144 2.56 -0.95 -0.25
CA GLN A 144 3.62 -1.27 -1.20
C GLN A 144 4.69 -0.19 -1.19
N VAL A 145 5.94 -0.61 -1.07
CA VAL A 145 7.10 0.28 -1.11
C VAL A 145 7.93 -0.07 -2.33
N CYS A 146 8.09 0.87 -3.23
CA CYS A 146 8.85 0.68 -4.44
C CYS A 146 10.11 1.54 -4.45
N LYS A 147 11.22 0.95 -4.91
CA LYS A 147 12.46 1.65 -5.22
C LYS A 147 12.66 1.64 -6.73
N ARG A 148 13.14 2.74 -7.29
CA ARG A 148 13.59 2.77 -8.68
C ARG A 148 14.75 1.80 -8.89
N THR A 149 14.66 0.98 -9.91
CA THR A 149 15.81 0.21 -10.42
C THR A 149 16.75 1.20 -11.10
N LEU A 150 17.98 1.29 -10.61
CA LEU A 150 19.04 1.93 -11.36
C LEU A 150 19.43 0.94 -12.46
N THR A 151 18.96 1.13 -13.68
CA THR A 151 19.61 0.54 -14.85
C THR A 151 21.03 1.07 -14.85
N LEU A 152 21.99 0.20 -14.61
CA LEU A 152 23.36 0.48 -14.98
C LEU A 152 23.33 0.57 -16.50
N ASP A 153 23.42 1.82 -17.02
CA ASP A 153 23.82 2.00 -18.40
C ASP A 153 25.22 1.38 -18.54
N ILE A 154 25.26 0.22 -19.17
CA ILE A 154 26.51 -0.46 -19.60
C ILE A 154 26.94 0.18 -20.92
#